data_63c3dd4f154fdc92f4df35738cd1af1d
#
_entry.id   63c3dd4f154fdc92f4df35738cd1af1d
#
_cell.length_a   1.000
_cell.length_b   1.000
_cell.length_c   1.000
_cell.angle_alpha   90.00
_cell.angle_beta   90.00
_cell.angle_gamma   90.00
#
_symmetry.space_group_name_H-M   'P 1'
#
loop_
_entity.id
_entity.type
_entity.pdbx_description
1 polymer ?
#
loop_
_entity_poly.entity_id
_entity_poly.type
_entity_poly.pdbx_seq_one_letter_code
_entity_poly.pdbx_strand_id
1 'polypeptide(L)'
;MIENLLTRKPECPRALSDKFADASVIEKALLKHGQKIRLEQRTKAESDLAVAAASILAREAFIDWLESRGKALGVKLGRGVSADVKDVAKKVAENGGPDALRKVAKLHFRTAHEVAPAHFAPPAPRRSWRK
;
A
#
# COMPACT_ATOMS: atom_id res chain seq x y z
N MET A 1 -1.39 -1.35 9.95
CA MET A 1 -2.32 -0.20 10.03
C MET A 1 -3.25 -0.31 11.23
N ILE A 2 -4.06 -1.37 11.37
CA ILE A 2 -4.97 -1.57 12.53
C ILE A 2 -4.21 -1.46 13.85
N GLU A 3 -3.09 -2.14 14.03
CA GLU A 3 -2.25 -2.06 15.24
C GLU A 3 -1.84 -0.63 15.59
N ASN A 4 -1.40 0.17 14.58
CA ASN A 4 -0.99 1.56 14.81
C ASN A 4 -2.15 2.46 15.25
N LEU A 5 -3.36 2.16 14.77
CA LEU A 5 -4.57 2.88 15.23
C LEU A 5 -4.93 2.48 16.65
N LEU A 6 -4.84 1.20 17.00
CA LEU A 6 -5.12 0.69 18.34
C LEU A 6 -4.09 1.16 19.38
N THR A 7 -2.86 1.46 18.98
CA THR A 7 -1.88 2.12 19.87
C THR A 7 -2.35 3.51 20.29
N ARG A 8 -3.09 4.21 19.42
CA ARG A 8 -3.63 5.55 19.68
C ARG A 8 -5.04 5.55 20.30
N LYS A 9 -5.79 4.50 20.01
CA LYS A 9 -7.20 4.31 20.42
C LYS A 9 -7.43 2.87 20.89
N PRO A 10 -6.85 2.49 22.05
CA PRO A 10 -6.90 1.12 22.55
C PRO A 10 -8.32 0.66 22.95
N GLU A 11 -9.20 1.60 23.23
CA GLU A 11 -10.60 1.36 23.57
C GLU A 11 -11.50 1.04 22.37
N CYS A 12 -10.95 1.07 21.15
CA CYS A 12 -11.74 0.80 19.93
C CYS A 12 -12.16 -0.67 19.88
N PRO A 13 -13.49 -0.99 19.91
CA PRO A 13 -13.94 -2.37 20.04
C PRO A 13 -13.93 -3.15 18.73
N ARG A 14 -13.89 -2.47 17.57
CA ARG A 14 -14.02 -3.08 16.25
C ARG A 14 -13.25 -2.33 15.17
N ALA A 15 -12.90 -3.06 14.11
CA ALA A 15 -12.44 -2.48 12.85
C ALA A 15 -13.32 -2.98 11.70
N LEU A 16 -13.71 -2.07 10.81
CA LEU A 16 -14.43 -2.38 9.57
C LEU A 16 -13.51 -2.15 8.38
N SER A 17 -13.40 -3.13 7.50
CA SER A 17 -12.66 -3.01 6.24
C SER A 17 -13.50 -3.46 5.05
N ASP A 18 -13.14 -2.95 3.86
CA ASP A 18 -13.67 -3.50 2.63
C ASP A 18 -13.20 -4.94 2.42
N LYS A 19 -14.05 -5.77 1.84
CA LYS A 19 -13.77 -7.19 1.61
C LYS A 19 -12.92 -7.34 0.35
N PHE A 20 -11.62 -7.47 0.51
CA PHE A 20 -10.67 -7.71 -0.59
C PHE A 20 -10.04 -9.11 -0.58
N ALA A 21 -10.20 -9.86 0.53
CA ALA A 21 -9.67 -11.20 0.71
C ALA A 21 -10.52 -12.00 1.70
N ASP A 22 -10.17 -13.26 1.91
CA ASP A 22 -10.74 -14.05 3.00
C ASP A 22 -10.37 -13.43 4.36
N ALA A 23 -11.29 -13.47 5.33
CA ALA A 23 -11.09 -12.89 6.67
C ALA A 23 -9.84 -13.44 7.35
N SER A 24 -9.57 -14.72 7.17
CA SER A 24 -8.41 -15.40 7.74
C SER A 24 -7.06 -14.79 7.31
N VAL A 25 -7.00 -14.15 6.15
CA VAL A 25 -5.79 -13.47 5.67
C VAL A 25 -5.48 -12.24 6.53
N ILE A 26 -6.50 -11.46 6.85
CA ILE A 26 -6.33 -10.28 7.70
C ILE A 26 -6.11 -10.71 9.15
N GLU A 27 -6.90 -11.66 9.65
CA GLU A 27 -6.79 -12.16 11.03
C GLU A 27 -5.39 -12.69 11.33
N LYS A 28 -4.80 -13.48 10.43
CA LYS A 28 -3.41 -13.96 10.55
C LYS A 28 -2.36 -12.85 10.53
N ALA A 29 -2.67 -11.71 9.93
CA ALA A 29 -1.80 -10.54 9.88
C ALA A 29 -1.99 -9.59 11.06
N LEU A 30 -3.02 -9.81 11.91
CA LEU A 30 -3.23 -9.03 13.13
C LEU A 30 -2.22 -9.44 14.19
N LEU A 31 -1.69 -8.43 14.88
CA LEU A 31 -0.78 -8.60 16.01
C LEU A 31 -1.57 -8.56 17.33
N LYS A 32 -0.83 -8.44 18.42
CA LYS A 32 -1.33 -8.58 19.79
C LYS A 32 -2.55 -7.70 20.15
N HIS A 33 -2.64 -6.48 19.62
CA HIS A 33 -3.78 -5.58 19.89
C HIS A 33 -4.94 -5.87 18.95
N GLY A 34 -4.66 -6.07 17.66
CA GLY A 34 -5.69 -6.35 16.66
C GLY A 34 -6.43 -7.65 16.86
N GLN A 35 -5.81 -8.66 17.50
CA GLN A 35 -6.47 -9.92 17.86
C GLN A 35 -7.55 -9.78 18.93
N LYS A 36 -7.56 -8.66 19.67
CA LYS A 36 -8.51 -8.40 20.76
C LYS A 36 -9.78 -7.69 20.32
N ILE A 37 -9.81 -7.18 19.08
CA ILE A 37 -10.93 -6.43 18.55
C ILE A 37 -11.73 -7.28 17.57
N ARG A 38 -13.00 -6.91 17.37
CA ARG A 38 -13.85 -7.52 16.36
C ARG A 38 -13.48 -6.99 14.98
N LEU A 39 -12.96 -7.85 14.10
CA LEU A 39 -12.74 -7.53 12.70
C LEU A 39 -14.03 -7.82 11.89
N GLU A 40 -14.53 -6.82 11.21
CA GLU A 40 -15.65 -6.95 10.28
C GLU A 40 -15.16 -6.67 8.86
N GLN A 41 -15.64 -7.46 7.89
CA GLN A 41 -15.42 -7.21 6.47
C GLN A 41 -16.78 -7.12 5.76
N ARG A 42 -16.94 -6.10 4.93
CA ARG A 42 -18.14 -5.94 4.11
C ARG A 42 -17.75 -5.61 2.67
N THR A 43 -18.49 -6.13 1.73
CA THR A 43 -18.43 -5.62 0.35
C THR A 43 -19.05 -4.23 0.31
N LYS A 44 -18.45 -3.30 -0.43
CA LYS A 44 -18.88 -1.89 -0.49
C LYS A 44 -18.90 -1.25 0.91
N ALA A 45 -17.84 -1.50 1.69
CA ALA A 45 -17.74 -0.95 3.05
C ALA A 45 -17.74 0.58 3.07
N GLU A 46 -17.47 1.24 1.93
CA GLU A 46 -17.59 2.68 1.74
C GLU A 46 -19.02 3.23 1.92
N SER A 47 -20.04 2.38 1.97
CA SER A 47 -21.39 2.77 2.40
C SER A 47 -21.47 3.13 3.88
N ASP A 48 -20.51 2.69 4.69
CA ASP A 48 -20.32 3.14 6.07
C ASP A 48 -19.62 4.51 6.07
N LEU A 49 -20.21 5.48 6.75
CA LEU A 49 -19.72 6.87 6.77
C LEU A 49 -18.28 6.97 7.30
N ALA A 50 -17.93 6.17 8.31
CA ALA A 50 -16.57 6.19 8.86
C ALA A 50 -15.55 5.64 7.86
N VAL A 51 -15.89 4.60 7.11
CA VAL A 51 -15.03 4.04 6.05
C VAL A 51 -14.89 5.02 4.89
N ALA A 52 -15.98 5.67 4.47
CA ALA A 52 -15.96 6.70 3.44
C ALA A 52 -15.05 7.86 3.85
N ALA A 53 -15.23 8.40 5.05
CA ALA A 53 -14.40 9.48 5.57
C ALA A 53 -12.92 9.07 5.68
N ALA A 54 -12.63 7.88 6.20
CA ALA A 54 -11.27 7.35 6.27
C ALA A 54 -10.62 7.21 4.89
N SER A 55 -11.38 6.82 3.88
CA SER A 55 -10.89 6.69 2.49
C SER A 55 -10.51 8.05 1.90
N ILE A 56 -11.31 9.10 2.17
CA ILE A 56 -11.02 10.46 1.71
C ILE A 56 -9.73 10.97 2.37
N LEU A 57 -9.63 10.86 3.69
CA LEU A 57 -8.45 11.30 4.44
C LEU A 57 -7.18 10.54 4.03
N ALA A 58 -7.29 9.24 3.84
CA ALA A 58 -6.16 8.42 3.38
C ALA A 58 -5.70 8.80 1.98
N ARG A 59 -6.64 9.12 1.08
CA ARG A 59 -6.34 9.57 -0.28
C ARG A 59 -5.63 10.92 -0.28
N GLU A 60 -6.12 11.87 0.50
CA GLU A 60 -5.53 13.21 0.63
C GLU A 60 -4.09 13.10 1.17
N ALA A 61 -3.91 12.43 2.29
CA ALA A 61 -2.59 12.20 2.87
C ALA A 61 -1.61 11.51 1.90
N PHE A 62 -2.11 10.61 1.06
CA PHE A 62 -1.29 9.96 0.04
C PHE A 62 -0.90 10.91 -1.10
N ILE A 63 -1.79 11.80 -1.52
CA ILE A 63 -1.48 12.82 -2.55
C ILE A 63 -0.43 13.79 -2.02
N ASP A 64 -0.62 14.34 -0.83
CA ASP A 64 0.34 15.23 -0.18
C ASP A 64 1.71 14.59 -0.02
N TRP A 65 1.72 13.30 0.36
CA TRP A 65 2.95 12.54 0.47
C TRP A 65 3.66 12.40 -0.88
N LEU A 66 2.93 12.09 -1.98
CA LEU A 66 3.50 12.00 -3.32
C LEU A 66 4.12 13.33 -3.76
N GLU A 67 3.42 14.44 -3.52
CA GLU A 67 3.91 15.77 -3.87
C GLU A 67 5.16 16.16 -3.08
N SER A 68 5.12 15.97 -1.76
CA SER A 68 6.25 16.26 -0.88
C SER A 68 7.48 15.43 -1.25
N ARG A 69 7.30 14.14 -1.49
CA ARG A 69 8.41 13.26 -1.91
C ARG A 69 8.89 13.56 -3.31
N GLY A 70 7.98 13.89 -4.23
CA GLY A 70 8.34 14.31 -5.59
C GLY A 70 9.22 15.55 -5.58
N LYS A 71 8.86 16.57 -4.79
CA LYS A 71 9.66 17.78 -4.59
C LYS A 71 11.06 17.46 -4.06
N ALA A 72 11.14 16.60 -3.04
CA ALA A 72 12.43 16.19 -2.45
C ALA A 72 13.34 15.42 -3.40
N LEU A 73 12.77 14.70 -4.38
CA LEU A 73 13.50 13.93 -5.39
C LEU A 73 13.70 14.69 -6.72
N GLY A 74 13.16 15.90 -6.86
CA GLY A 74 13.19 16.67 -8.09
C GLY A 74 12.40 16.04 -9.24
N VAL A 75 11.37 15.24 -8.95
CA VAL A 75 10.54 14.55 -9.94
C VAL A 75 9.05 14.65 -9.58
N LYS A 76 8.17 14.48 -10.57
CA LYS A 76 6.73 14.36 -10.32
C LYS A 76 6.36 12.89 -10.13
N LEU A 77 6.15 12.47 -8.88
CA LEU A 77 5.69 11.11 -8.59
C LEU A 77 4.23 10.94 -9.03
N GLY A 78 3.99 9.99 -9.90
CA GLY A 78 2.65 9.63 -10.39
C GLY A 78 2.08 8.41 -9.68
N ARG A 79 0.79 8.14 -9.93
CA ARG A 79 0.07 6.96 -9.44
C ARG A 79 -0.05 5.90 -10.54
N GLY A 80 -0.05 4.64 -10.16
CA GLY A 80 -0.23 3.53 -11.09
C GLY A 80 1.07 3.09 -11.75
N VAL A 81 0.98 2.58 -12.98
CA VAL A 81 2.08 1.93 -13.72
C VAL A 81 2.13 2.38 -15.20
N SER A 82 1.70 3.60 -15.51
CA SER A 82 1.81 4.17 -16.86
C SER A 82 3.28 4.28 -17.29
N ALA A 83 3.52 4.50 -18.58
CA ALA A 83 4.85 4.72 -19.12
C ALA A 83 5.60 5.85 -18.39
N ASP A 84 4.93 6.99 -18.22
CA ASP A 84 5.49 8.15 -17.51
C ASP A 84 5.91 7.81 -16.07
N VAL A 85 5.09 7.02 -15.35
CA VAL A 85 5.42 6.58 -13.98
C VAL A 85 6.64 5.67 -13.98
N LYS A 86 6.76 4.77 -14.96
CA LYS A 86 7.94 3.90 -15.11
C LYS A 86 9.19 4.71 -15.43
N ASP A 87 9.10 5.72 -16.28
CA ASP A 87 10.25 6.56 -16.63
C ASP A 87 10.71 7.44 -15.46
N VAL A 88 9.76 7.96 -14.66
CA VAL A 88 10.09 8.64 -13.40
C VAL A 88 10.74 7.65 -12.41
N ALA A 89 10.25 6.42 -12.31
CA ALA A 89 10.83 5.41 -11.44
C ALA A 89 12.26 5.03 -11.84
N LYS A 90 12.57 4.95 -13.14
CA LYS A 90 13.95 4.77 -13.65
C LYS A 90 14.86 5.92 -13.22
N LYS A 91 14.43 7.18 -13.43
CA LYS A 91 15.19 8.36 -12.98
C LYS A 91 15.47 8.35 -11.48
N VAL A 92 14.48 7.95 -10.66
CA VAL A 92 14.67 7.83 -9.21
C VAL A 92 15.70 6.75 -8.88
N ALA A 93 15.67 5.60 -9.59
CA ALA A 93 16.63 4.52 -9.40
C ALA A 93 18.03 4.91 -9.86
N GLU A 94 18.16 5.64 -10.97
CA GLU A 94 19.46 6.12 -11.50
C GLU A 94 20.10 7.16 -10.59
N ASN A 95 19.32 8.11 -10.07
CA ASN A 95 19.84 9.22 -9.26
C ASN A 95 20.10 8.84 -7.80
N GLY A 96 19.30 7.94 -7.23
CA GLY A 96 19.37 7.62 -5.80
C GLY A 96 19.50 6.14 -5.49
N GLY A 97 19.71 5.31 -6.51
CA GLY A 97 19.85 3.87 -6.38
C GLY A 97 18.56 3.14 -5.98
N PRO A 98 18.67 1.83 -5.74
CA PRO A 98 17.52 1.00 -5.36
C PRO A 98 16.88 1.44 -4.05
N ASP A 99 17.62 2.04 -3.13
CA ASP A 99 17.10 2.49 -1.84
C ASP A 99 16.21 3.74 -1.95
N ALA A 100 16.47 4.62 -2.90
CA ALA A 100 15.58 5.72 -3.20
C ALA A 100 14.24 5.20 -3.75
N LEU A 101 14.29 4.21 -4.65
CA LEU A 101 13.09 3.58 -5.19
C LEU A 101 12.29 2.83 -4.11
N ARG A 102 12.97 2.16 -3.16
CA ARG A 102 12.32 1.48 -2.00
C ARG A 102 11.45 2.42 -1.16
N LYS A 103 11.83 3.68 -1.08
CA LYS A 103 11.10 4.67 -0.27
C LYS A 103 9.82 5.18 -0.94
N VAL A 104 9.66 5.00 -2.26
CA VAL A 104 8.55 5.59 -3.03
C VAL A 104 7.76 4.57 -3.87
N ALA A 105 8.18 3.32 -3.92
CA ALA A 105 7.54 2.28 -4.73
C ALA A 105 7.34 0.96 -3.97
N LYS A 106 6.29 0.23 -4.34
CA LYS A 106 6.04 -1.13 -3.87
C LYS A 106 6.84 -2.11 -4.74
N LEU A 107 7.91 -2.68 -4.21
CA LEU A 107 8.90 -3.45 -4.97
C LEU A 107 8.52 -4.91 -5.25
N HIS A 108 7.45 -5.42 -4.66
CA HIS A 108 6.97 -6.78 -4.90
C HIS A 108 6.20 -6.95 -6.23
N PHE A 109 5.98 -5.86 -6.97
CA PHE A 109 5.36 -5.90 -8.28
C PHE A 109 6.41 -6.08 -9.39
N ARG A 110 5.99 -6.73 -10.46
CA ARG A 110 6.78 -6.94 -11.67
C ARG A 110 7.40 -5.65 -12.23
N THR A 111 6.70 -4.52 -12.08
CA THR A 111 7.16 -3.21 -12.50
C THR A 111 8.50 -2.81 -11.87
N ALA A 112 8.79 -3.21 -10.64
CA ALA A 112 10.07 -2.93 -10.00
C ALA A 112 11.24 -3.60 -10.74
N HIS A 113 11.07 -4.85 -11.17
CA HIS A 113 12.04 -5.56 -12.02
C HIS A 113 12.15 -4.90 -13.41
N GLU A 114 11.05 -4.50 -14.03
CA GLU A 114 11.05 -3.83 -15.35
C GLU A 114 11.81 -2.50 -15.33
N VAL A 115 11.73 -1.77 -14.22
CA VAL A 115 12.37 -0.45 -14.04
C VAL A 115 13.85 -0.57 -13.68
N ALA A 116 14.21 -1.52 -12.82
CA ALA A 116 15.58 -1.69 -12.32
C ALA A 116 15.94 -3.18 -12.19
N PRO A 117 16.09 -3.91 -13.31
CA PRO A 117 16.29 -5.36 -13.32
C PRO A 117 17.57 -5.82 -12.62
N ALA A 118 18.59 -4.97 -12.60
CA ALA A 118 19.86 -5.27 -11.90
C ALA A 118 19.71 -5.31 -10.36
N HIS A 119 18.65 -4.73 -9.82
CA HIS A 119 18.43 -4.58 -8.37
C HIS A 119 17.25 -5.35 -7.82
N PHE A 120 16.30 -5.71 -8.66
CA PHE A 120 15.08 -6.39 -8.24
C PHE A 120 14.84 -7.65 -9.08
N ALA A 121 14.81 -8.80 -8.43
CA ALA A 121 14.50 -10.06 -9.09
C ALA A 121 13.06 -10.05 -9.66
N PRO A 122 12.80 -10.76 -10.76
CA PRO A 122 11.45 -10.95 -11.25
C PRO A 122 10.59 -11.64 -10.17
N PRO A 123 9.31 -11.26 -10.02
CA PRO A 123 8.42 -11.94 -9.10
C PRO A 123 8.29 -13.41 -9.47
N ALA A 124 8.19 -14.27 -8.45
CA ALA A 124 7.95 -15.68 -8.67
C ALA A 124 6.72 -15.91 -9.57
N PRO A 125 6.74 -16.91 -10.45
CA PRO A 125 5.60 -17.21 -11.31
C PRO A 125 4.37 -17.47 -10.43
N ARG A 126 3.22 -16.86 -10.81
CA ARG A 126 1.97 -17.10 -10.10
C ARG A 126 1.68 -18.60 -10.14
N ARG A 127 1.56 -19.21 -8.97
CA ARG A 127 1.01 -20.58 -8.88
C ARG A 127 -0.35 -20.55 -9.56
N SER A 128 -0.48 -21.27 -10.66
CA SER A 128 -1.77 -21.50 -11.29
C SER A 128 -2.62 -22.25 -10.28
N TRP A 129 -3.64 -21.61 -9.73
CA TRP A 129 -4.69 -22.32 -9.02
C TRP A 129 -5.42 -23.14 -10.08
N ARG A 130 -5.04 -24.39 -10.22
CA ARG A 130 -5.86 -25.34 -10.98
C ARG A 130 -7.21 -25.41 -10.22
N LYS A 131 -8.28 -25.15 -10.97
CA LYS A 131 -9.66 -25.36 -10.53
C LYS A 131 -9.88 -26.84 -10.25
#